data_b920e42d7e144b86b9d9d418543833cb
#
_entry.id   b920e42d7e144b86b9d9d418543833cb
#
_cell.length_a   1.000
_cell.length_b   1.000
_cell.length_c   1.000
_cell.angle_alpha   90.00
_cell.angle_beta   90.00
_cell.angle_gamma   90.00
#
_symmetry.space_group_name_H-M   'P 1'
#
loop_
_entity.id
_entity.type
_entity.pdbx_description
1 polymer ?
#
loop_
_entity_poly.entity_id
_entity_poly.type
_entity_poly.pdbx_seq_one_letter_code
_entity_poly.pdbx_strand_id
1 'polypeptide(L)'
;GTRATISPDDNEYQFGPASDCSLGKMISILRGNTDVEMLQGKAAYDDIKAVMNVKDQIDVVILSYGMNDFLAQAPINNSDRPWTGFGTALSEGVKGVRSVFPQAQILITSPNYASYFPIPVKNMGEKALYNYASIACDVAVGQGTLCVDTYDNLGVDAYNADEYLEDGIHLNEKGRSLYAKTIASCLLYGTAGQISGNNIASFN
;
A
#
# COMPACT_ATOMS: atom_id res chain seq x y z
N GLY A 1 0.02 -3.28 12.09
CA GLY A 1 -0.39 -2.89 10.74
C GLY A 1 0.07 -3.90 9.69
N THR A 2 -0.49 -3.82 8.50
CA THR A 2 -0.08 -4.65 7.37
C THR A 2 1.13 -4.05 6.65
N ARG A 3 1.98 -4.89 6.05
CA ARG A 3 3.11 -4.51 5.21
C ARG A 3 3.02 -5.18 3.85
N ALA A 4 3.60 -4.57 2.81
CA ALA A 4 3.83 -5.26 1.54
C ALA A 4 4.87 -6.37 1.73
N THR A 5 5.91 -6.10 2.53
CA THR A 5 7.04 -7.00 2.77
C THR A 5 6.77 -8.07 3.82
N ILE A 6 7.48 -9.19 3.71
CA ILE A 6 7.68 -10.18 4.77
C ILE A 6 8.94 -9.83 5.59
N SER A 7 9.10 -10.45 6.75
CA SER A 7 10.36 -10.38 7.50
C SER A 7 11.50 -11.00 6.69
N PRO A 8 12.73 -10.45 6.75
CA PRO A 8 13.89 -11.07 6.11
C PRO A 8 14.19 -12.51 6.58
N ASP A 9 13.74 -12.86 7.78
CA ASP A 9 13.92 -14.20 8.35
C ASP A 9 12.86 -15.20 7.91
N ASP A 10 11.78 -14.72 7.27
CA ASP A 10 10.71 -15.59 6.77
C ASP A 10 11.07 -16.19 5.42
N ASN A 11 10.60 -17.41 5.19
CA ASN A 11 10.66 -18.03 3.86
C ASN A 11 9.61 -17.40 2.95
N GLU A 12 9.96 -17.10 1.70
CA GLU A 12 9.03 -16.55 0.69
C GLU A 12 7.80 -17.44 0.46
N TYR A 13 7.91 -18.72 0.70
CA TYR A 13 6.86 -19.70 0.49
C TYR A 13 6.13 -20.12 1.76
N GLN A 14 6.75 -19.87 2.92
CA GLN A 14 6.23 -20.20 4.24
C GLN A 14 6.28 -18.96 5.12
N PHE A 15 5.28 -18.10 4.97
CA PHE A 15 5.20 -16.86 5.75
C PHE A 15 5.11 -17.19 7.24
N GLY A 16 6.07 -16.71 8.01
CA GLY A 16 6.08 -16.85 9.46
C GLY A 16 5.04 -15.96 10.17
N PRO A 17 4.92 -16.07 11.50
CA PRO A 17 3.95 -15.28 12.28
C PRO A 17 4.09 -13.76 12.08
N ALA A 18 5.31 -13.26 11.89
CA ALA A 18 5.57 -11.84 11.65
C ALA A 18 5.02 -11.34 10.31
N SER A 19 4.75 -12.25 9.36
CA SER A 19 4.25 -11.94 8.03
C SER A 19 2.77 -12.30 7.82
N ASP A 20 2.04 -12.66 8.88
CA ASP A 20 0.65 -13.13 8.80
C ASP A 20 -0.31 -12.17 8.10
N CYS A 21 0.01 -10.87 8.11
CA CYS A 21 -0.78 -9.83 7.45
C CYS A 21 -0.02 -9.15 6.31
N SER A 22 1.02 -9.77 5.74
CA SER A 22 1.71 -9.24 4.57
C SER A 22 0.86 -9.37 3.30
N LEU A 23 1.16 -8.53 2.31
CA LEU A 23 0.49 -8.58 1.00
C LEU A 23 0.60 -9.98 0.36
N GLY A 24 1.79 -10.60 0.41
CA GLY A 24 2.00 -11.94 -0.12
C GLY A 24 1.14 -13.00 0.56
N LYS A 25 0.97 -12.92 1.90
CA LYS A 25 0.12 -13.83 2.65
C LYS A 25 -1.35 -13.68 2.26
N MET A 26 -1.85 -12.42 2.16
CA MET A 26 -3.23 -12.17 1.73
C MET A 26 -3.49 -12.76 0.33
N ILE A 27 -2.59 -12.57 -0.61
CA ILE A 27 -2.68 -13.14 -1.96
C ILE A 27 -2.67 -14.66 -1.93
N SER A 28 -1.80 -15.27 -1.11
CA SER A 28 -1.72 -16.74 -0.95
C SER A 28 -3.05 -17.33 -0.46
N ILE A 29 -3.69 -16.67 0.50
CA ILE A 29 -5.02 -17.05 1.01
C ILE A 29 -6.08 -16.90 -0.08
N LEU A 30 -6.13 -15.76 -0.75
CA LEU A 30 -7.11 -15.48 -1.80
C LEU A 30 -6.99 -16.43 -3.00
N ARG A 31 -5.79 -16.98 -3.25
CA ARG A 31 -5.55 -18.03 -4.24
C ARG A 31 -5.95 -19.44 -3.75
N GLY A 32 -6.21 -19.61 -2.47
CA GLY A 32 -6.47 -20.92 -1.85
C GLY A 32 -5.20 -21.75 -1.58
N ASN A 33 -4.01 -21.14 -1.68
CA ASN A 33 -2.73 -21.81 -1.37
C ASN A 33 -2.43 -21.85 0.13
N THR A 34 -3.12 -21.02 0.91
CA THR A 34 -3.01 -20.93 2.37
C THR A 34 -4.41 -20.88 2.95
N ASP A 35 -4.63 -21.59 4.05
CA ASP A 35 -5.92 -21.61 4.74
C ASP A 35 -6.18 -20.24 5.39
N VAL A 36 -7.38 -19.69 5.19
CA VAL A 36 -7.82 -18.42 5.79
C VAL A 36 -7.89 -18.51 7.32
N GLU A 37 -8.08 -19.70 7.87
CA GLU A 37 -8.10 -19.93 9.32
C GLU A 37 -6.76 -19.52 10.00
N MET A 38 -5.67 -19.40 9.26
CA MET A 38 -4.42 -18.82 9.78
C MET A 38 -4.55 -17.36 10.21
N LEU A 39 -5.58 -16.66 9.74
CA LEU A 39 -5.89 -15.29 10.16
C LEU A 39 -6.84 -15.23 11.37
N GLN A 40 -7.31 -16.35 11.88
CA GLN A 40 -8.26 -16.37 13.01
C GLN A 40 -7.72 -15.55 14.19
N GLY A 41 -8.57 -14.65 14.70
CA GLY A 41 -8.19 -13.70 15.74
C GLY A 41 -7.43 -12.45 15.26
N LYS A 42 -7.15 -12.30 13.96
CA LYS A 42 -6.61 -11.08 13.35
C LYS A 42 -7.76 -10.23 12.77
N ALA A 43 -7.60 -8.93 12.75
CA ALA A 43 -8.61 -8.01 12.22
C ALA A 43 -8.99 -8.30 10.75
N ALA A 44 -8.07 -8.80 9.95
CA ALA A 44 -8.30 -9.09 8.53
C ALA A 44 -9.09 -10.39 8.27
N TYR A 45 -9.37 -11.20 9.30
CA TYR A 45 -9.96 -12.54 9.10
C TYR A 45 -11.35 -12.49 8.44
N ASP A 46 -12.26 -11.72 9.02
CA ASP A 46 -13.64 -11.63 8.52
C ASP A 46 -13.69 -10.89 7.18
N ASP A 47 -12.87 -9.86 7.00
CA ASP A 47 -12.78 -9.09 5.76
C ASP A 47 -12.30 -9.97 4.60
N ILE A 48 -11.26 -10.76 4.80
CA ILE A 48 -10.73 -11.67 3.75
C ILE A 48 -11.74 -12.76 3.42
N LYS A 49 -12.43 -13.33 4.42
CA LYS A 49 -13.51 -14.31 4.16
C LYS A 49 -14.66 -13.69 3.37
N ALA A 50 -15.04 -12.45 3.68
CA ALA A 50 -16.05 -11.74 2.91
C ALA A 50 -15.61 -11.54 1.45
N VAL A 51 -14.38 -11.10 1.22
CA VAL A 51 -13.82 -10.93 -0.14
C VAL A 51 -13.78 -12.26 -0.90
N MET A 52 -13.41 -13.36 -0.25
CA MET A 52 -13.40 -14.71 -0.89
C MET A 52 -14.78 -15.13 -1.41
N ASN A 53 -15.85 -14.74 -0.73
CA ASN A 53 -17.21 -15.06 -1.13
C ASN A 53 -17.72 -14.26 -2.33
N VAL A 54 -17.11 -13.11 -2.63
CA VAL A 54 -17.57 -12.18 -3.67
C VAL A 54 -16.46 -11.82 -4.67
N LYS A 55 -15.39 -12.59 -4.74
CA LYS A 55 -14.19 -12.21 -5.51
C LYS A 55 -14.44 -11.99 -6.99
N ASP A 56 -15.45 -12.65 -7.57
CA ASP A 56 -15.84 -12.45 -8.98
C ASP A 56 -16.64 -11.14 -9.19
N GLN A 57 -16.98 -10.43 -8.12
CA GLN A 57 -17.71 -9.16 -8.13
C GLN A 57 -16.81 -7.99 -7.74
N ILE A 58 -15.51 -8.19 -7.60
CA ILE A 58 -14.55 -7.13 -7.24
C ILE A 58 -14.15 -6.38 -8.50
N ASP A 59 -14.56 -5.13 -8.61
CA ASP A 59 -14.24 -4.24 -9.73
C ASP A 59 -12.98 -3.42 -9.51
N VAL A 60 -12.61 -3.15 -8.25
CA VAL A 60 -11.46 -2.31 -7.89
C VAL A 60 -10.71 -2.91 -6.71
N VAL A 61 -9.38 -2.97 -6.82
CA VAL A 61 -8.48 -3.31 -5.72
C VAL A 61 -7.54 -2.15 -5.46
N ILE A 62 -7.53 -1.64 -4.22
CA ILE A 62 -6.63 -0.56 -3.81
C ILE A 62 -5.52 -1.16 -2.95
N LEU A 63 -4.27 -0.96 -3.37
CA LEU A 63 -3.07 -1.35 -2.65
C LEU A 63 -2.48 -0.12 -1.95
N SER A 64 -2.73 0.00 -0.64
CA SER A 64 -2.27 1.10 0.20
C SER A 64 -1.22 0.59 1.19
N TYR A 65 0.05 0.59 0.75
CA TYR A 65 1.19 0.08 1.51
C TYR A 65 2.33 1.10 1.54
N GLY A 66 3.32 0.85 2.38
CA GLY A 66 4.56 1.61 2.42
C GLY A 66 4.86 2.26 3.77
N MET A 67 3.87 2.76 4.51
CA MET A 67 4.10 3.35 5.82
C MET A 67 4.69 2.34 6.82
N ASN A 68 4.09 1.17 6.96
CA ASN A 68 4.60 0.14 7.86
C ASN A 68 5.89 -0.52 7.34
N ASP A 69 6.10 -0.55 6.03
CA ASP A 69 7.36 -0.99 5.43
C ASP A 69 8.48 0.00 5.74
N PHE A 70 8.21 1.31 5.63
CA PHE A 70 9.11 2.37 6.06
C PHE A 70 9.42 2.28 7.56
N LEU A 71 8.42 2.16 8.43
CA LEU A 71 8.62 2.04 9.87
C LEU A 71 9.44 0.80 10.26
N ALA A 72 9.32 -0.28 9.51
CA ALA A 72 10.13 -1.49 9.65
C ALA A 72 11.51 -1.38 8.97
N GLN A 73 11.79 -0.26 8.28
CA GLN A 73 13.02 -0.05 7.50
C GLN A 73 13.31 -1.19 6.52
N ALA A 74 12.24 -1.69 5.89
CA ALA A 74 12.36 -2.71 4.85
C ALA A 74 13.27 -2.21 3.70
N PRO A 75 14.06 -3.08 3.05
CA PRO A 75 14.78 -2.70 1.85
C PRO A 75 13.84 -2.11 0.79
N ILE A 76 14.28 -1.09 0.06
CA ILE A 76 13.47 -0.50 -1.02
C ILE A 76 13.19 -1.54 -2.10
N ASN A 77 14.22 -2.25 -2.56
CA ASN A 77 14.09 -3.36 -3.50
C ASN A 77 14.98 -4.52 -3.09
N ASN A 78 14.57 -5.74 -3.43
CA ASN A 78 15.39 -6.93 -3.29
C ASN A 78 15.00 -7.94 -4.39
N SER A 79 15.81 -8.00 -5.45
CA SER A 79 15.56 -8.89 -6.59
C SER A 79 15.75 -10.37 -6.26
N ASP A 80 16.67 -10.70 -5.34
CA ASP A 80 16.96 -12.08 -4.96
C ASP A 80 15.87 -12.67 -4.05
N ARG A 81 15.22 -11.80 -3.25
CA ARG A 81 14.13 -12.16 -2.35
C ARG A 81 13.01 -11.12 -2.48
N PRO A 82 12.21 -11.16 -3.56
CA PRO A 82 11.27 -10.08 -3.93
C PRO A 82 10.33 -9.65 -2.81
N TRP A 83 9.84 -10.57 -2.00
CA TRP A 83 8.91 -10.27 -0.90
C TRP A 83 9.57 -9.55 0.30
N THR A 84 10.88 -9.41 0.35
CA THR A 84 11.59 -8.70 1.43
C THR A 84 11.94 -7.26 1.08
N GLY A 85 11.82 -6.85 -0.18
CA GLY A 85 11.98 -5.46 -0.63
C GLY A 85 10.62 -4.84 -0.93
N PHE A 86 10.40 -3.58 -0.54
CA PHE A 86 9.09 -2.94 -0.66
C PHE A 86 8.59 -2.86 -2.11
N GLY A 87 9.36 -2.29 -3.03
CA GLY A 87 8.96 -2.15 -4.43
C GLY A 87 8.82 -3.49 -5.13
N THR A 88 9.74 -4.44 -4.86
CA THR A 88 9.66 -5.79 -5.42
C THR A 88 8.45 -6.56 -4.87
N ALA A 89 8.16 -6.46 -3.56
CA ALA A 89 6.98 -7.08 -2.95
C ALA A 89 5.67 -6.48 -3.49
N LEU A 90 5.63 -5.16 -3.67
CA LEU A 90 4.47 -4.48 -4.24
C LEU A 90 4.25 -4.89 -5.71
N SER A 91 5.33 -5.03 -6.49
CA SER A 91 5.27 -5.52 -7.87
C SER A 91 4.74 -6.96 -7.96
N GLU A 92 5.26 -7.87 -7.11
CA GLU A 92 4.71 -9.24 -7.00
C GLU A 92 3.28 -9.23 -6.50
N GLY A 93 2.94 -8.31 -5.61
CA GLY A 93 1.58 -8.07 -5.14
C GLY A 93 0.61 -7.75 -6.27
N VAL A 94 0.97 -6.83 -7.16
CA VAL A 94 0.14 -6.50 -8.34
C VAL A 94 -0.10 -7.72 -9.23
N LYS A 95 0.95 -8.49 -9.52
CA LYS A 95 0.83 -9.75 -10.29
C LYS A 95 -0.10 -10.74 -9.59
N GLY A 96 0.03 -10.82 -8.27
CA GLY A 96 -0.82 -11.65 -7.42
C GLY A 96 -2.28 -11.24 -7.47
N VAL A 97 -2.56 -9.96 -7.30
CA VAL A 97 -3.91 -9.39 -7.37
C VAL A 97 -4.54 -9.65 -8.74
N ARG A 98 -3.82 -9.42 -9.84
CA ARG A 98 -4.30 -9.71 -11.21
C ARG A 98 -4.69 -11.18 -11.39
N SER A 99 -3.96 -12.10 -10.76
CA SER A 99 -4.29 -13.53 -10.87
C SER A 99 -5.54 -13.95 -10.08
N VAL A 100 -5.88 -13.19 -9.02
CA VAL A 100 -7.07 -13.42 -8.18
C VAL A 100 -8.28 -12.67 -8.72
N PHE A 101 -8.08 -11.44 -9.19
CA PHE A 101 -9.12 -10.51 -9.65
C PHE A 101 -8.79 -10.03 -11.06
N PRO A 102 -8.90 -10.89 -12.09
CA PRO A 102 -8.42 -10.59 -13.46
C PRO A 102 -9.16 -9.46 -14.15
N GLN A 103 -10.37 -9.11 -13.69
CA GLN A 103 -11.18 -8.03 -14.24
C GLN A 103 -11.07 -6.74 -13.43
N ALA A 104 -10.49 -6.79 -12.22
CA ALA A 104 -10.45 -5.63 -11.35
C ALA A 104 -9.42 -4.59 -11.81
N GLN A 105 -9.82 -3.33 -11.73
CA GLN A 105 -8.89 -2.22 -11.84
C GLN A 105 -8.03 -2.16 -10.57
N ILE A 106 -6.71 -2.01 -10.74
CA ILE A 106 -5.79 -1.90 -9.62
C ILE A 106 -5.36 -0.44 -9.49
N LEU A 107 -5.46 0.08 -8.27
CA LEU A 107 -4.94 1.38 -7.87
C LEU A 107 -3.90 1.19 -6.78
N ILE A 108 -2.73 1.79 -6.95
CA ILE A 108 -1.69 1.88 -5.91
C ILE A 108 -1.72 3.29 -5.32
N THR A 109 -1.71 3.39 -3.99
CA THR A 109 -1.47 4.66 -3.31
C THR A 109 -0.08 4.65 -2.69
N SER A 110 0.65 5.75 -2.79
CA SER A 110 1.86 5.93 -1.98
C SER A 110 1.49 6.04 -0.48
N PRO A 111 2.42 5.83 0.47
CA PRO A 111 2.20 6.24 1.86
C PRO A 111 1.98 7.76 1.91
N ASN A 112 1.07 8.23 2.78
CA ASN A 112 0.86 9.66 2.98
C ASN A 112 2.04 10.31 3.72
N TYR A 113 2.12 11.65 3.68
CA TYR A 113 3.02 12.43 4.52
C TYR A 113 2.84 12.06 6.00
N ALA A 114 3.93 12.08 6.75
CA ALA A 114 3.93 11.95 8.20
C ALA A 114 4.90 12.95 8.83
N SER A 115 4.49 13.55 9.95
CA SER A 115 5.27 14.56 10.69
C SER A 115 6.04 13.98 11.87
N TYR A 116 5.71 12.76 12.27
CA TYR A 116 6.37 12.06 13.36
C TYR A 116 6.98 10.73 12.90
N PHE A 117 8.23 10.50 13.31
CA PHE A 117 8.93 9.26 13.01
C PHE A 117 9.57 8.71 14.28
N PRO A 118 9.24 7.48 14.70
CA PRO A 118 9.93 6.82 15.81
C PRO A 118 11.37 6.43 15.46
N ILE A 119 11.78 6.65 14.20
CA ILE A 119 13.10 6.30 13.67
C ILE A 119 13.95 7.58 13.60
N PRO A 120 15.18 7.59 14.13
CA PRO A 120 16.07 8.73 13.98
C PRO A 120 16.33 9.05 12.51
N VAL A 121 16.06 10.31 12.10
CA VAL A 121 16.22 10.78 10.71
C VAL A 121 17.62 10.47 10.15
N LYS A 122 18.67 10.58 10.97
CA LYS A 122 20.07 10.26 10.58
C LYS A 122 20.29 8.80 10.14
N ASN A 123 19.37 7.89 10.48
CA ASN A 123 19.48 6.47 10.14
C ASN A 123 18.63 6.10 8.92
N MET A 124 17.87 7.04 8.35
CA MET A 124 16.95 6.76 7.26
C MET A 124 17.68 6.59 5.92
N GLY A 125 18.68 7.45 5.62
CA GLY A 125 19.40 7.39 4.34
C GLY A 125 18.47 7.22 3.14
N GLU A 126 18.73 6.19 2.32
CA GLU A 126 17.88 5.81 1.17
C GLU A 126 16.50 5.26 1.59
N LYS A 127 16.27 5.03 2.87
CA LYS A 127 15.01 4.54 3.42
C LYS A 127 14.15 5.64 4.04
N ALA A 128 14.24 6.85 3.53
CA ALA A 128 13.32 7.93 3.89
C ALA A 128 11.92 7.68 3.33
N LEU A 129 10.88 8.19 3.99
CA LEU A 129 9.48 7.90 3.63
C LEU A 129 9.16 8.27 2.17
N TYR A 130 9.70 9.39 1.68
CA TYR A 130 9.48 9.81 0.29
C TYR A 130 10.01 8.79 -0.74
N ASN A 131 11.06 8.00 -0.41
CA ASN A 131 11.56 6.96 -1.30
C ASN A 131 10.56 5.80 -1.42
N TYR A 132 9.86 5.45 -0.33
CA TYR A 132 8.77 4.47 -0.40
C TYR A 132 7.60 5.02 -1.22
N ALA A 133 7.30 6.32 -1.12
CA ALA A 133 6.27 6.96 -1.92
C ALA A 133 6.62 6.93 -3.42
N SER A 134 7.83 7.35 -3.76
CA SER A 134 8.33 7.32 -5.15
C SER A 134 8.30 5.91 -5.74
N ILE A 135 8.81 4.92 -5.02
CA ILE A 135 8.82 3.52 -5.47
C ILE A 135 7.40 2.95 -5.65
N ALA A 136 6.43 3.33 -4.82
CA ALA A 136 5.05 2.90 -5.02
C ALA A 136 4.49 3.42 -6.35
N CYS A 137 4.78 4.67 -6.70
CA CYS A 137 4.40 5.26 -7.99
C CYS A 137 5.16 4.63 -9.16
N ASP A 138 6.47 4.38 -9.02
CA ASP A 138 7.27 3.71 -10.05
C ASP A 138 6.74 2.30 -10.34
N VAL A 139 6.37 1.55 -9.30
CA VAL A 139 5.74 0.23 -9.47
C VAL A 139 4.41 0.35 -10.20
N ALA A 140 3.58 1.34 -9.85
CA ALA A 140 2.31 1.54 -10.52
C ALA A 140 2.51 1.80 -12.03
N VAL A 141 3.43 2.68 -12.39
CA VAL A 141 3.81 2.97 -13.79
C VAL A 141 4.33 1.70 -14.47
N GLY A 142 5.30 1.02 -13.87
CA GLY A 142 5.92 -0.18 -14.42
C GLY A 142 4.96 -1.36 -14.58
N GLN A 143 3.92 -1.43 -13.75
CA GLN A 143 2.87 -2.45 -13.80
C GLN A 143 1.63 -2.01 -14.60
N GLY A 144 1.56 -0.78 -15.09
CA GLY A 144 0.39 -0.26 -15.82
C GLY A 144 -0.88 -0.26 -14.96
N THR A 145 -0.78 0.16 -13.69
CA THR A 145 -1.90 0.36 -12.77
C THR A 145 -2.18 1.84 -12.59
N LEU A 146 -3.33 2.19 -12.00
CA LEU A 146 -3.54 3.54 -11.52
C LEU A 146 -2.60 3.84 -10.34
N CYS A 147 -2.21 5.11 -10.20
CA CYS A 147 -1.42 5.60 -9.06
C CYS A 147 -2.05 6.86 -8.47
N VAL A 148 -2.10 6.91 -7.15
CA VAL A 148 -2.29 8.16 -6.41
C VAL A 148 -1.08 8.38 -5.53
N ASP A 149 -0.28 9.39 -5.85
CA ASP A 149 0.78 9.85 -4.97
C ASP A 149 0.17 10.67 -3.82
N THR A 150 -0.13 9.97 -2.73
CA THR A 150 -0.70 10.60 -1.54
C THR A 150 0.36 11.29 -0.67
N TYR A 151 1.64 11.06 -0.94
CA TYR A 151 2.72 11.78 -0.25
C TYR A 151 2.78 13.24 -0.70
N ASP A 152 2.86 13.47 -2.02
CA ASP A 152 3.04 14.80 -2.57
C ASP A 152 1.69 15.48 -2.90
N ASN A 153 0.65 14.71 -3.21
CA ASN A 153 -0.57 15.25 -3.81
C ASN A 153 -1.79 15.25 -2.88
N LEU A 154 -1.66 14.76 -1.65
CA LEU A 154 -2.75 14.86 -0.67
C LEU A 154 -2.88 16.29 -0.10
N GLY A 155 -1.85 17.14 -0.28
CA GLY A 155 -1.83 18.50 0.25
C GLY A 155 -1.62 18.53 1.77
N VAL A 156 -1.08 17.46 2.35
CA VAL A 156 -0.68 17.40 3.75
C VAL A 156 0.83 17.50 3.83
N ASP A 157 1.32 18.48 4.58
CA ASP A 157 2.74 18.80 4.72
C ASP A 157 3.11 19.22 6.16
N ALA A 158 4.34 19.67 6.37
CA ALA A 158 4.84 20.09 7.68
C ALA A 158 4.09 21.30 8.29
N TYR A 159 3.37 22.09 7.49
CA TYR A 159 2.69 23.31 7.94
C TYR A 159 1.25 23.03 8.39
N ASN A 160 0.65 21.95 7.90
CA ASN A 160 -0.75 21.62 8.16
C ASN A 160 -0.97 20.20 8.70
N ALA A 161 0.09 19.47 9.01
CA ALA A 161 0.01 18.08 9.49
C ALA A 161 -0.96 17.90 10.66
N ASP A 162 -0.97 18.81 11.63
CA ASP A 162 -1.84 18.76 12.81
C ASP A 162 -3.33 18.88 12.47
N GLU A 163 -3.68 19.41 11.30
CA GLU A 163 -5.07 19.48 10.84
C GLU A 163 -5.58 18.16 10.26
N TYR A 164 -4.68 17.31 9.75
CA TYR A 164 -5.00 16.12 8.95
C TYR A 164 -4.52 14.82 9.57
N LEU A 165 -3.56 14.87 10.51
CA LEU A 165 -3.01 13.71 11.19
C LEU A 165 -3.47 13.68 12.65
N GLU A 166 -3.72 12.47 13.17
CA GLU A 166 -4.15 12.24 14.55
C GLU A 166 -2.95 12.20 15.51
N ASP A 167 -1.88 11.52 15.10
CA ASP A 167 -0.69 11.24 15.91
C ASP A 167 0.63 11.52 15.16
N GLY A 168 0.53 12.31 14.10
CA GLY A 168 1.65 12.61 13.20
C GLY A 168 1.90 11.53 12.12
N ILE A 169 1.17 10.43 12.12
CA ILE A 169 1.27 9.34 11.13
C ILE A 169 -0.10 9.02 10.52
N HIS A 170 -1.08 8.76 11.36
CA HIS A 170 -2.41 8.33 10.91
C HIS A 170 -3.30 9.51 10.55
N LEU A 171 -4.02 9.38 9.43
CA LEU A 171 -4.99 10.38 9.02
C LEU A 171 -6.14 10.46 10.02
N ASN A 172 -6.48 11.67 10.50
CA ASN A 172 -7.68 11.92 11.25
C ASN A 172 -8.92 11.93 10.32
N GLU A 173 -10.10 12.27 10.82
CA GLU A 173 -11.34 12.27 10.02
C GLU A 173 -11.25 13.20 8.79
N LYS A 174 -10.69 14.41 8.96
CA LYS A 174 -10.47 15.37 7.87
C LYS A 174 -9.51 14.82 6.83
N GLY A 175 -8.39 14.23 7.27
CA GLY A 175 -7.41 13.59 6.40
C GLY A 175 -7.99 12.39 5.65
N ARG A 176 -8.76 11.54 6.32
CA ARG A 176 -9.46 10.40 5.67
C ARG A 176 -10.47 10.85 4.63
N SER A 177 -11.20 11.93 4.90
CA SER A 177 -12.15 12.50 3.94
C SER A 177 -11.44 13.02 2.69
N LEU A 178 -10.31 13.72 2.88
CA LEU A 178 -9.47 14.20 1.78
C LEU A 178 -8.90 13.02 0.96
N TYR A 179 -8.35 12.02 1.63
CA TYR A 179 -7.81 10.80 1.01
C TYR A 179 -8.87 10.08 0.17
N ALA A 180 -10.08 9.90 0.71
CA ALA A 180 -11.18 9.25 -0.01
C ALA A 180 -11.60 10.02 -1.27
N LYS A 181 -11.67 11.36 -1.20
CA LYS A 181 -11.97 12.22 -2.35
C LYS A 181 -10.90 12.11 -3.42
N THR A 182 -9.63 12.08 -3.02
CA THR A 182 -8.50 11.96 -3.95
C THR A 182 -8.54 10.62 -4.69
N ILE A 183 -8.78 9.52 -3.97
CA ILE A 183 -8.94 8.20 -4.58
C ILE A 183 -10.14 8.16 -5.53
N ALA A 184 -11.30 8.66 -5.09
CA ALA A 184 -12.50 8.68 -5.93
C ALA A 184 -12.28 9.48 -7.21
N SER A 185 -11.61 10.62 -7.13
CA SER A 185 -11.25 11.42 -8.31
C SER A 185 -10.32 10.66 -9.26
N CYS A 186 -9.35 9.92 -8.73
CA CYS A 186 -8.48 9.07 -9.53
C CYS A 186 -9.25 7.97 -10.27
N LEU A 187 -10.12 7.26 -9.57
CA LEU A 187 -10.91 6.19 -10.15
C LEU A 187 -11.87 6.67 -11.23
N LEU A 188 -12.43 7.87 -11.07
CA LEU A 188 -13.39 8.44 -12.03
C LEU A 188 -12.75 9.07 -13.26
N TYR A 189 -11.57 9.68 -13.10
CA TYR A 189 -10.98 10.55 -14.13
C TYR A 189 -9.52 10.22 -14.44
N GLY A 190 -8.88 9.35 -13.65
CA GLY A 190 -7.47 9.04 -13.79
C GLY A 190 -7.18 8.12 -14.96
N THR A 191 -6.00 8.29 -15.54
CA THR A 191 -5.39 7.36 -16.49
C THR A 191 -4.27 6.58 -15.81
N ALA A 192 -4.04 5.33 -16.23
CA ALA A 192 -2.95 4.53 -15.71
C ALA A 192 -1.59 5.30 -15.79
N GLY A 193 -0.91 5.44 -14.67
CA GLY A 193 0.42 6.04 -14.58
C GLY A 193 0.50 7.57 -14.65
N GLN A 194 -0.61 8.31 -14.66
CA GLN A 194 -0.61 9.76 -14.76
C GLN A 194 -1.57 10.44 -13.80
N ILE A 195 -1.20 10.60 -12.55
CA ILE A 195 -1.71 11.71 -11.73
C ILE A 195 -0.51 12.34 -11.02
N SER A 196 0.15 13.26 -11.69
CA SER A 196 0.99 14.26 -11.07
C SER A 196 0.09 15.35 -10.50
N GLY A 197 0.46 15.96 -9.36
CA GLY A 197 -0.35 16.89 -8.57
C GLY A 197 -0.94 18.12 -9.25
N ASN A 198 -0.67 18.33 -10.53
CA ASN A 198 -1.17 19.47 -11.28
C ASN A 198 -2.63 19.31 -11.75
N ASN A 199 -3.24 18.13 -11.63
CA ASN A 199 -4.61 17.90 -12.10
C ASN A 199 -5.69 17.96 -11.01
N ILE A 200 -5.30 18.04 -9.73
CA ILE A 200 -6.27 18.12 -8.62
C ILE A 200 -6.76 19.56 -8.38
N ALA A 201 -6.02 20.57 -8.83
CA ALA A 201 -6.33 21.98 -8.60
C ALA A 201 -7.49 22.55 -9.46
N SER A 202 -8.11 21.78 -10.35
CA SER A 202 -9.15 22.25 -11.26
C SER A 202 -10.58 21.85 -10.89
N PHE A 203 -10.81 21.28 -9.71
CA PHE A 203 -12.14 20.92 -9.22
C PHE A 203 -12.55 21.79 -8.03
N ASN A 204 -12.91 23.04 -8.30
CA ASN A 204 -13.71 23.91 -7.42
C ASN A 204 -15.16 23.90 -7.90
#